data_1ea9a703267cc762d1f0fb7973b664eb
#
_entry.id   1ea9a703267cc762d1f0fb7973b664eb
#
_cell.length_a   1.000
_cell.length_b   1.000
_cell.length_c   1.000
_cell.angle_alpha   90.00
_cell.angle_beta   90.00
_cell.angle_gamma   90.00
#
_symmetry.space_group_name_H-M   'P 1'
#
loop_
_entity.id
_entity.type
_entity.pdbx_description
1 polymer ?
#
loop_
_entity_poly.entity_id
_entity_poly.type
_entity_poly.pdbx_seq_one_letter_code
_entity_poly.pdbx_strand_id
1 'polypeptide(L)'
;MAASGRVIGIVLIVAGLILGVAVTAYLVLGNREGNLTGSAAIFGITLLFGVLVLPLLGGGVFLLLRGQSEAKDLAEVAKERRLLDIVKTRGTVSIEDLVLDLRSSRDAVQADLYDLVGRGLFTGYVDWDKGQLHSVEAKQLQGRQTCPNCGGEVELAGKGLIKCPYCGAEIFL
;
A
#
# COMPACT_ATOMS: atom_id res chain seq x y z
N MET A 1 -6.59 -4.58 11.95
CA MET A 1 -5.78 -3.98 13.03
C MET A 1 -5.19 -2.60 12.69
N ALA A 2 -4.97 -2.24 11.42
CA ALA A 2 -4.48 -0.92 11.01
C ALA A 2 -5.40 0.28 11.38
N ALA A 3 -6.71 0.07 11.48
CA ALA A 3 -7.65 1.08 11.94
C ALA A 3 -7.43 1.49 13.41
N SER A 4 -6.94 0.57 14.26
CA SER A 4 -6.66 0.84 15.67
C SER A 4 -5.55 1.88 15.87
N GLY A 5 -4.45 1.81 15.11
CA GLY A 5 -3.32 2.72 15.26
C GLY A 5 -3.66 4.18 14.93
N ARG A 6 -4.48 4.40 13.90
CA ARG A 6 -4.97 5.74 13.53
C ARG A 6 -5.90 6.31 14.59
N VAL A 7 -6.85 5.51 15.07
CA VAL A 7 -7.80 5.94 16.09
C VAL A 7 -7.05 6.28 17.39
N ILE A 8 -6.13 5.42 17.81
CA ILE A 8 -5.31 5.64 19.01
C ILE A 8 -4.47 6.92 18.86
N GLY A 9 -3.82 7.13 17.71
CA GLY A 9 -3.04 8.33 17.43
C GLY A 9 -3.87 9.60 17.52
N ILE A 10 -5.07 9.62 16.93
CA ILE A 10 -5.99 10.77 17.00
C ILE A 10 -6.44 11.03 18.45
N VAL A 11 -6.81 9.97 19.17
CA VAL A 11 -7.26 10.07 20.57
C VAL A 11 -6.14 10.65 21.45
N LEU A 12 -4.88 10.22 21.27
CA LEU A 12 -3.73 10.75 22.00
C LEU A 12 -3.49 12.23 21.72
N ILE A 13 -3.58 12.66 20.46
CA ILE A 13 -3.43 14.08 20.08
C ILE A 13 -4.54 14.91 20.70
N VAL A 14 -5.79 14.49 20.59
CA VAL A 14 -6.94 15.21 21.15
C VAL A 14 -6.86 15.26 22.67
N ALA A 15 -6.53 14.16 23.32
CA ALA A 15 -6.33 14.12 24.77
C ALA A 15 -5.20 15.04 25.23
N GLY A 16 -4.05 15.05 24.52
CA GLY A 16 -2.93 15.94 24.79
C GLY A 16 -3.29 17.42 24.67
N LEU A 17 -4.06 17.78 23.64
CA LEU A 17 -4.54 19.15 23.43
C LEU A 17 -5.53 19.59 24.53
N ILE A 18 -6.52 18.77 24.85
CA ILE A 18 -7.51 19.08 25.90
C ILE A 18 -6.81 19.28 27.24
N LEU A 19 -5.91 18.36 27.58
CA LEU A 19 -5.17 18.39 28.84
C LEU A 19 -4.24 19.62 28.91
N GLY A 20 -3.54 19.92 27.80
CA GLY A 20 -2.70 21.12 27.69
C GLY A 20 -3.49 22.41 27.90
N VAL A 21 -4.65 22.54 27.26
CA VAL A 21 -5.53 23.74 27.41
C VAL A 21 -6.09 23.83 28.83
N ALA A 22 -6.59 22.71 29.39
CA ALA A 22 -7.19 22.74 30.74
C ALA A 22 -6.20 23.11 31.82
N VAL A 23 -4.98 22.56 31.79
CA VAL A 23 -3.96 22.87 32.79
C VAL A 23 -3.40 24.30 32.61
N THR A 24 -3.22 24.74 31.37
CA THR A 24 -2.79 26.09 31.08
C THR A 24 -3.82 27.12 31.62
N ALA A 25 -5.10 26.86 31.36
CA ALA A 25 -6.18 27.70 31.87
C ALA A 25 -6.18 27.74 33.40
N TYR A 26 -6.03 26.58 34.05
CA TYR A 26 -5.96 26.48 35.50
C TYR A 26 -4.78 27.30 36.11
N LEU A 27 -3.59 27.20 35.53
CA LEU A 27 -2.41 27.92 35.99
C LEU A 27 -2.53 29.44 35.77
N VAL A 28 -3.13 29.85 34.63
CA VAL A 28 -3.35 31.30 34.35
C VAL A 28 -4.39 31.91 35.29
N LEU A 29 -5.48 31.18 35.58
CA LEU A 29 -6.50 31.62 36.54
C LEU A 29 -5.93 31.72 37.95
N GLY A 30 -5.19 30.71 38.41
CA GLY A 30 -4.55 30.71 39.72
C GLY A 30 -3.52 31.85 39.92
N ASN A 31 -2.83 32.25 38.84
CA ASN A 31 -1.95 33.40 38.85
C ASN A 31 -2.72 34.75 38.97
N ARG A 32 -3.90 34.85 38.35
CA ARG A 32 -4.78 36.02 38.45
C ARG A 32 -5.38 36.20 39.85
N GLU A 33 -5.66 35.11 40.54
CA GLU A 33 -6.20 35.11 41.91
C GLU A 33 -5.12 35.33 42.99
N GLY A 34 -3.85 35.51 42.59
CA GLY A 34 -2.73 35.75 43.52
C GLY A 34 -2.24 34.53 44.27
N ASN A 35 -2.78 33.33 43.93
CA ASN A 35 -2.40 32.07 44.56
C ASN A 35 -1.07 31.47 44.05
N LEU A 36 -0.55 31.99 42.90
CA LEU A 36 0.69 31.55 42.27
C LEU A 36 1.54 32.75 41.88
N THR A 37 2.85 32.66 42.08
CA THR A 37 3.78 33.64 41.52
C THR A 37 3.95 33.43 40.02
N GLY A 38 4.09 34.50 39.24
CA GLY A 38 4.20 34.42 37.78
C GLY A 38 5.34 33.50 37.30
N SER A 39 6.46 33.48 38.04
CA SER A 39 7.57 32.55 37.75
C SER A 39 7.19 31.06 37.94
N ALA A 40 6.42 30.74 38.97
CA ALA A 40 5.95 29.41 39.23
C ALA A 40 4.96 28.94 38.14
N ALA A 41 4.10 29.81 37.65
CA ALA A 41 3.17 29.52 36.56
C ALA A 41 3.92 29.25 35.24
N ILE A 42 4.92 30.04 34.88
CA ILE A 42 5.75 29.84 33.68
C ILE A 42 6.51 28.50 33.75
N PHE A 43 7.14 28.21 34.92
CA PHE A 43 7.86 26.96 35.13
C PHE A 43 6.93 25.75 35.03
N GLY A 44 5.73 25.81 35.62
CA GLY A 44 4.73 24.77 35.54
C GLY A 44 4.24 24.52 34.13
N ILE A 45 4.00 25.55 33.32
CA ILE A 45 3.61 25.46 31.91
C ILE A 45 4.74 24.81 31.10
N THR A 46 5.99 25.24 31.26
CA THR A 46 7.14 24.71 30.52
C THR A 46 7.34 23.22 30.81
N LEU A 47 7.26 22.83 32.08
CA LEU A 47 7.41 21.44 32.51
C LEU A 47 6.27 20.57 31.99
N LEU A 48 5.03 21.07 32.04
CA LEU A 48 3.87 20.35 31.50
C LEU A 48 4.00 20.10 30.01
N PHE A 49 4.33 21.13 29.22
CA PHE A 49 4.49 20.97 27.78
C PHE A 49 5.67 20.10 27.44
N GLY A 50 6.81 20.24 28.10
CA GLY A 50 8.01 19.43 27.83
C GLY A 50 7.85 17.96 28.17
N VAL A 51 7.24 17.64 29.32
CA VAL A 51 7.21 16.25 29.83
C VAL A 51 5.92 15.52 29.45
N LEU A 52 4.80 16.23 29.33
CA LEU A 52 3.51 15.57 29.10
C LEU A 52 2.96 15.79 27.69
N VAL A 53 2.86 17.05 27.23
CA VAL A 53 2.19 17.38 25.97
C VAL A 53 3.04 16.96 24.76
N LEU A 54 4.34 17.26 24.78
CA LEU A 54 5.24 16.92 23.66
C LEU A 54 5.34 15.41 23.38
N PRO A 55 5.51 14.52 24.38
CA PRO A 55 5.52 13.08 24.13
C PRO A 55 4.17 12.55 23.64
N LEU A 56 3.05 13.07 24.16
CA LEU A 56 1.72 12.68 23.72
C LEU A 56 1.45 13.07 22.25
N LEU A 57 1.81 14.29 21.87
CA LEU A 57 1.68 14.76 20.49
C LEU A 57 2.64 14.01 19.56
N GLY A 58 3.91 13.86 19.95
CA GLY A 58 4.94 13.14 19.18
C GLY A 58 4.58 11.68 18.98
N GLY A 59 4.15 10.99 20.04
CA GLY A 59 3.67 9.61 19.98
C GLY A 59 2.42 9.47 19.12
N GLY A 60 1.47 10.38 19.24
CA GLY A 60 0.27 10.42 18.42
C GLY A 60 0.57 10.59 16.93
N VAL A 61 1.43 11.52 16.56
CA VAL A 61 1.88 11.74 15.17
C VAL A 61 2.64 10.52 14.64
N PHE A 62 3.55 9.95 15.44
CA PHE A 62 4.30 8.75 15.05
C PHE A 62 3.37 7.59 14.76
N LEU A 63 2.37 7.31 15.59
CA LEU A 63 1.37 6.26 15.36
C LEU A 63 0.51 6.52 14.12
N LEU A 64 0.17 7.79 13.84
CA LEU A 64 -0.56 8.16 12.63
C LEU A 64 0.26 7.87 11.37
N LEU A 65 1.53 8.26 11.34
CA LEU A 65 2.41 8.05 10.20
C LEU A 65 2.65 6.55 9.96
N ARG A 66 2.91 5.80 11.02
CA ARG A 66 3.09 4.35 10.93
C ARG A 66 1.82 3.63 10.48
N GLY A 67 0.65 4.01 10.99
CA GLY A 67 -0.62 3.43 10.57
C GLY A 67 -1.01 3.75 9.11
N GLN A 68 -0.43 4.80 8.51
CA GLN A 68 -0.62 5.10 7.10
C GLN A 68 0.21 4.19 6.19
N SER A 69 1.47 3.88 6.54
CA SER A 69 2.30 2.95 5.77
C SER A 69 1.72 1.54 5.78
N GLU A 70 1.37 1.01 6.95
CA GLU A 70 0.73 -0.31 7.06
C GLU A 70 -0.57 -0.42 6.25
N ALA A 71 -1.37 0.64 6.20
CA ALA A 71 -2.60 0.64 5.41
C ALA A 71 -2.34 0.64 3.89
N LYS A 72 -1.27 1.28 3.43
CA LYS A 72 -0.86 1.25 2.02
C LYS A 72 -0.37 -0.12 1.62
N ASP A 73 0.51 -0.73 2.44
CA ASP A 73 1.05 -2.07 2.19
C ASP A 73 -0.07 -3.13 2.11
N LEU A 74 -1.05 -3.05 3.01
CA LEU A 74 -2.22 -3.93 2.97
C LEU A 74 -3.11 -3.71 1.74
N ALA A 75 -3.26 -2.46 1.30
CA ALA A 75 -4.04 -2.13 0.10
C ALA A 75 -3.36 -2.64 -1.17
N GLU A 76 -2.02 -2.56 -1.24
CA GLU A 76 -1.22 -3.09 -2.34
C GLU A 76 -1.33 -4.61 -2.43
N VAL A 77 -1.13 -5.32 -1.33
CA VAL A 77 -1.32 -6.78 -1.26
C VAL A 77 -2.75 -7.21 -1.63
N ALA A 78 -3.75 -6.44 -1.19
CA ALA A 78 -5.14 -6.72 -1.54
C ALA A 78 -5.41 -6.53 -3.05
N LYS A 79 -4.79 -5.52 -3.67
CA LYS A 79 -4.87 -5.25 -5.11
C LYS A 79 -4.24 -6.39 -5.92
N GLU A 80 -3.03 -6.83 -5.54
CA GLU A 80 -2.34 -7.95 -6.19
C GLU A 80 -3.14 -9.26 -6.09
N ARG A 81 -3.69 -9.56 -4.91
CA ARG A 81 -4.57 -10.72 -4.72
C ARG A 81 -5.80 -10.66 -5.62
N ARG A 82 -6.42 -9.49 -5.72
CA ARG A 82 -7.58 -9.29 -6.58
C ARG A 82 -7.25 -9.48 -8.06
N LEU A 83 -6.09 -8.96 -8.51
CA LEU A 83 -5.59 -9.18 -9.86
C LEU A 83 -5.42 -10.68 -10.14
N LEU A 84 -4.72 -11.41 -9.28
CA LEU A 84 -4.50 -12.84 -9.41
C LEU A 84 -5.82 -13.63 -9.43
N ASP A 85 -6.79 -13.27 -8.57
CA ASP A 85 -8.09 -13.93 -8.49
C ASP A 85 -8.88 -13.74 -9.78
N ILE A 86 -8.96 -12.52 -10.30
CA ILE A 86 -9.64 -12.22 -11.56
C ILE A 86 -9.02 -13.01 -12.71
N VAL A 87 -7.69 -12.98 -12.84
CA VAL A 87 -6.99 -13.59 -13.96
C VAL A 87 -7.04 -15.12 -13.88
N LYS A 88 -6.89 -15.71 -12.70
CA LYS A 88 -7.00 -17.17 -12.52
C LYS A 88 -8.42 -17.69 -12.72
N THR A 89 -9.42 -16.93 -12.30
CA THR A 89 -10.83 -17.35 -12.41
C THR A 89 -11.35 -17.25 -13.84
N ARG A 90 -11.03 -16.15 -14.53
CA ARG A 90 -11.52 -15.90 -15.90
C ARG A 90 -10.67 -16.58 -16.98
N GLY A 91 -9.40 -16.90 -16.69
CA GLY A 91 -8.44 -17.48 -17.61
C GLY A 91 -7.95 -16.52 -18.71
N THR A 92 -8.84 -15.73 -19.28
CA THR A 92 -8.54 -14.66 -20.26
C THR A 92 -9.23 -13.38 -19.82
N VAL A 93 -8.49 -12.27 -19.77
CA VAL A 93 -8.99 -10.98 -19.29
C VAL A 93 -8.44 -9.87 -20.17
N SER A 94 -9.27 -8.86 -20.49
CA SER A 94 -8.81 -7.63 -21.13
C SER A 94 -8.04 -6.76 -20.13
N ILE A 95 -6.99 -6.11 -20.60
CA ILE A 95 -6.22 -5.15 -19.79
C ILE A 95 -7.09 -3.96 -19.37
N GLU A 96 -8.01 -3.53 -20.25
CA GLU A 96 -8.96 -2.46 -19.94
C GLU A 96 -9.88 -2.84 -18.78
N ASP A 97 -10.39 -4.07 -18.75
CA ASP A 97 -11.22 -4.56 -17.65
C ASP A 97 -10.43 -4.61 -16.34
N LEU A 98 -9.16 -5.02 -16.38
CA LEU A 98 -8.29 -5.01 -15.20
C LEU A 98 -8.05 -3.59 -14.69
N VAL A 99 -7.82 -2.63 -15.57
CA VAL A 99 -7.67 -1.20 -15.22
C VAL A 99 -8.90 -0.68 -14.49
N LEU A 100 -10.10 -1.02 -14.98
CA LEU A 100 -11.37 -0.63 -14.36
C LEU A 100 -11.61 -1.35 -13.02
N ASP A 101 -11.46 -2.66 -12.99
CA ASP A 101 -11.70 -3.49 -11.80
C ASP A 101 -10.74 -3.15 -10.64
N LEU A 102 -9.48 -2.83 -10.96
CA LEU A 102 -8.44 -2.46 -10.00
C LEU A 102 -8.38 -0.96 -9.72
N ARG A 103 -9.15 -0.13 -10.45
CA ARG A 103 -9.11 1.34 -10.38
C ARG A 103 -7.68 1.86 -10.51
N SER A 104 -6.94 1.37 -11.49
CA SER A 104 -5.52 1.61 -11.67
C SER A 104 -5.26 2.15 -13.08
N SER A 105 -4.00 2.48 -13.40
CA SER A 105 -3.59 2.79 -14.78
C SER A 105 -3.06 1.54 -15.49
N ARG A 106 -2.97 1.57 -16.83
CA ARG A 106 -2.39 0.49 -17.62
C ARG A 106 -0.95 0.20 -17.21
N ASP A 107 -0.14 1.25 -17.03
CA ASP A 107 1.26 1.13 -16.63
C ASP A 107 1.41 0.50 -15.23
N ALA A 108 0.51 0.84 -14.30
CA ALA A 108 0.50 0.24 -12.97
C ALA A 108 0.08 -1.23 -13.00
N VAL A 109 -0.90 -1.61 -13.82
CA VAL A 109 -1.28 -3.02 -14.02
C VAL A 109 -0.12 -3.80 -14.63
N GLN A 110 0.62 -3.21 -15.57
CA GLN A 110 1.81 -3.82 -16.17
C GLN A 110 2.91 -4.02 -15.13
N ALA A 111 3.20 -3.02 -14.30
CA ALA A 111 4.19 -3.13 -13.24
C ALA A 111 3.82 -4.18 -12.19
N ASP A 112 2.55 -4.21 -11.74
CA ASP A 112 2.04 -5.21 -10.81
C ASP A 112 2.17 -6.64 -11.41
N LEU A 113 1.89 -6.79 -12.71
CA LEU A 113 2.00 -8.09 -13.40
C LEU A 113 3.46 -8.57 -13.44
N TYR A 114 4.41 -7.69 -13.79
CA TYR A 114 5.83 -8.04 -13.81
C TYR A 114 6.37 -8.41 -12.42
N ASP A 115 5.90 -7.74 -11.37
CA ASP A 115 6.27 -8.08 -10.00
C ASP A 115 5.73 -9.47 -9.61
N LEU A 116 4.47 -9.78 -9.95
CA LEU A 116 3.88 -11.10 -9.72
C LEU A 116 4.60 -12.22 -10.48
N VAL A 117 5.03 -11.95 -11.72
CA VAL A 117 5.86 -12.88 -12.51
C VAL A 117 7.23 -13.06 -11.88
N GLY A 118 7.90 -11.98 -11.47
CA GLY A 118 9.20 -12.02 -10.80
C GLY A 118 9.20 -12.84 -9.51
N ARG A 119 8.06 -12.81 -8.80
CA ARG A 119 7.83 -13.63 -7.59
C ARG A 119 7.32 -15.05 -7.88
N GLY A 120 7.12 -15.42 -9.15
CA GLY A 120 6.62 -16.73 -9.55
C GLY A 120 5.16 -17.01 -9.17
N LEU A 121 4.37 -15.96 -8.93
CA LEU A 121 2.97 -16.06 -8.51
C LEU A 121 2.00 -16.11 -9.70
N PHE A 122 2.47 -15.70 -10.88
CA PHE A 122 1.70 -15.69 -12.12
C PHE A 122 2.48 -16.34 -13.26
N THR A 123 1.78 -17.14 -14.08
CA THR A 123 2.27 -17.73 -15.32
C THR A 123 1.20 -17.57 -16.40
N GLY A 124 1.64 -17.36 -17.64
CA GLY A 124 0.72 -17.11 -18.73
C GLY A 124 1.38 -16.33 -19.87
N TYR A 125 0.60 -15.60 -20.65
CA TYR A 125 1.11 -14.70 -21.67
C TYR A 125 0.22 -13.47 -21.84
N VAL A 126 0.81 -12.36 -22.28
CA VAL A 126 0.12 -11.12 -22.56
C VAL A 126 0.43 -10.62 -23.96
N ASP A 127 -0.62 -10.20 -24.66
CA ASP A 127 -0.54 -9.47 -25.93
C ASP A 127 -0.90 -7.99 -25.63
N TRP A 128 0.11 -7.15 -25.49
CA TRP A 128 -0.08 -5.74 -25.16
C TRP A 128 -0.74 -4.94 -26.28
N ASP A 129 -0.57 -5.38 -27.54
CA ASP A 129 -1.15 -4.71 -28.70
C ASP A 129 -2.66 -4.95 -28.78
N LYS A 130 -3.09 -6.18 -28.47
CA LYS A 130 -4.50 -6.54 -28.39
C LYS A 130 -5.12 -6.27 -27.02
N GLY A 131 -4.30 -5.95 -26.03
CA GLY A 131 -4.77 -5.71 -24.65
C GLY A 131 -5.34 -6.96 -23.97
N GLN A 132 -4.80 -8.15 -24.27
CA GLN A 132 -5.31 -9.42 -23.72
C GLN A 132 -4.28 -10.14 -22.87
N LEU A 133 -4.68 -10.54 -21.67
CA LEU A 133 -3.91 -11.33 -20.72
C LEU A 133 -4.53 -12.73 -20.60
N HIS A 134 -3.69 -13.75 -20.74
CA HIS A 134 -4.09 -15.15 -20.63
C HIS A 134 -3.33 -15.83 -19.49
N SER A 135 -4.07 -16.43 -18.55
CA SER A 135 -3.50 -17.27 -17.49
C SER A 135 -3.39 -18.70 -17.98
N VAL A 136 -2.20 -19.26 -17.93
CA VAL A 136 -1.93 -20.66 -18.32
C VAL A 136 -1.03 -21.27 -17.26
N GLU A 137 -1.31 -22.52 -16.89
CA GLU A 137 -0.44 -23.21 -15.94
C GLU A 137 0.97 -23.41 -16.53
N ALA A 138 2.00 -23.20 -15.71
CA ALA A 138 3.40 -23.32 -16.12
C ALA A 138 3.71 -24.66 -16.81
N LYS A 139 3.10 -25.75 -16.35
CA LYS A 139 3.25 -27.09 -16.97
C LYS A 139 2.75 -27.17 -18.41
N GLN A 140 1.76 -26.35 -18.78
CA GLN A 140 1.23 -26.32 -20.14
C GLN A 140 2.09 -25.47 -21.09
N LEU A 141 2.88 -24.54 -20.55
CA LEU A 141 3.80 -23.69 -21.32
C LEU A 141 5.19 -24.34 -21.44
N GLN A 142 5.66 -25.00 -20.39
CA GLN A 142 6.97 -25.64 -20.39
C GLN A 142 7.05 -26.79 -21.41
N GLY A 143 8.11 -26.78 -22.22
CA GLY A 143 8.34 -27.78 -23.26
C GLY A 143 7.60 -27.52 -24.56
N ARG A 144 6.80 -26.48 -24.70
CA ARG A 144 6.28 -26.06 -26.00
C ARG A 144 7.39 -25.40 -26.82
N GLN A 145 7.41 -25.69 -28.10
CA GLN A 145 8.29 -25.04 -29.08
C GLN A 145 7.54 -24.02 -29.94
N THR A 146 6.33 -23.67 -29.54
CA THR A 146 5.48 -22.75 -30.27
C THR A 146 4.84 -21.70 -29.37
N CYS A 147 4.76 -20.48 -29.86
CA CYS A 147 4.10 -19.38 -29.18
C CYS A 147 2.59 -19.66 -28.99
N PRO A 148 2.04 -19.55 -27.78
CA PRO A 148 0.63 -19.81 -27.53
C PRO A 148 -0.31 -18.77 -28.16
N ASN A 149 0.20 -17.59 -28.55
CA ASN A 149 -0.60 -16.52 -29.16
C ASN A 149 -0.65 -16.61 -30.70
N CYS A 150 0.49 -16.89 -31.38
CA CYS A 150 0.55 -16.86 -32.84
C CYS A 150 0.97 -18.19 -33.49
N GLY A 151 1.40 -19.18 -32.71
CA GLY A 151 1.89 -20.48 -33.23
C GLY A 151 3.32 -20.44 -33.82
N GLY A 152 4.01 -19.30 -33.84
CA GLY A 152 5.40 -19.19 -34.31
C GLY A 152 6.37 -20.00 -33.45
N GLU A 153 7.46 -20.46 -34.03
CA GLU A 153 8.47 -21.27 -33.31
C GLU A 153 9.20 -20.38 -32.27
N VAL A 154 9.08 -20.75 -31.00
CA VAL A 154 9.75 -20.08 -29.86
C VAL A 154 10.15 -21.12 -28.86
N GLU A 155 11.41 -21.12 -28.46
CA GLU A 155 11.90 -22.02 -27.42
C GLU A 155 11.45 -21.51 -26.05
N LEU A 156 10.47 -22.17 -25.44
CA LEU A 156 9.95 -21.86 -24.12
C LEU A 156 10.71 -22.68 -23.06
N ALA A 157 11.97 -22.29 -22.83
CA ALA A 157 12.83 -22.95 -21.86
C ALA A 157 13.24 -21.96 -20.74
N GLY A 158 13.18 -22.43 -19.48
CA GLY A 158 13.62 -21.64 -18.33
C GLY A 158 12.49 -21.05 -17.50
N LYS A 159 12.83 -20.00 -16.74
CA LYS A 159 11.91 -19.20 -15.92
C LYS A 159 12.05 -17.74 -16.30
N GLY A 160 10.94 -17.02 -16.33
CA GLY A 160 10.94 -15.58 -16.55
C GLY A 160 10.14 -15.14 -17.75
N LEU A 161 10.53 -14.02 -18.36
CA LEU A 161 9.83 -13.38 -19.47
C LEU A 161 10.51 -13.70 -20.80
N ILE A 162 9.74 -14.26 -21.74
CA ILE A 162 10.16 -14.52 -23.12
C ILE A 162 9.27 -13.69 -24.04
N LYS A 163 9.86 -12.86 -24.91
CA LYS A 163 9.13 -12.10 -25.93
C LYS A 163 9.13 -12.84 -27.24
N CYS A 164 7.95 -13.07 -27.81
CA CYS A 164 7.82 -13.71 -29.10
C CYS A 164 8.33 -12.81 -30.24
N PRO A 165 9.27 -13.26 -31.07
CA PRO A 165 9.81 -12.45 -32.16
C PRO A 165 8.83 -12.22 -33.32
N TYR A 166 7.75 -13.01 -33.39
CA TYR A 166 6.78 -12.94 -34.49
C TYR A 166 5.59 -12.03 -34.18
N CYS A 167 5.04 -12.09 -32.98
CA CYS A 167 3.84 -11.33 -32.62
C CYS A 167 4.03 -10.36 -31.47
N GLY A 168 5.22 -10.29 -30.88
CA GLY A 168 5.51 -9.37 -29.77
C GLY A 168 4.89 -9.77 -28.42
N ALA A 169 4.07 -10.83 -28.35
CA ALA A 169 3.47 -11.28 -27.09
C ALA A 169 4.53 -11.69 -26.06
N GLU A 170 4.32 -11.33 -24.82
CA GLU A 170 5.19 -11.65 -23.69
C GLU A 170 4.68 -12.89 -22.98
N ILE A 171 5.54 -13.89 -22.82
CA ILE A 171 5.23 -15.19 -22.24
C ILE A 171 5.97 -15.30 -20.91
N PHE A 172 5.23 -15.60 -19.86
CA PHE A 172 5.69 -15.70 -18.47
C PHE A 172 5.74 -17.16 -18.04
N LEU A 173 6.93 -17.66 -17.68
CA LEU A 173 7.21 -19.05 -17.32
C LEU A 173 7.61 -19.20 -15.84
#